data_420dc46a8a21987243ebb4f04c89a4e6
#
_entry.id   420dc46a8a21987243ebb4f04c89a4e6
#
_cell.length_a   1.000
_cell.length_b   1.000
_cell.length_c   1.000
_cell.angle_alpha   90.00
_cell.angle_beta   90.00
_cell.angle_gamma   90.00
#
_symmetry.space_group_name_H-M   'P 1'
#
loop_
_entity.id
_entity.type
_entity.pdbx_description
1 polymer ?
#
loop_
_entity_poly.entity_id
_entity_poly.type
_entity_poly.pdbx_seq_one_letter_code
_entity_poly.pdbx_strand_id
1 'polypeptide(L)'
;MRHAKKFDCGVSPECYASPHLWFNRKFSALFKSRLLRSTIAFSLISLSPAVFAQDAKAPADTTAEDNARVNAPLPPAEAAMKAHVMFLASNAMKGRDAGSPEYDIAAEYVASQYYAAGLRPAGDKGSYLQAVPLLSYRPADKGTLTVTRGGTPVTLEFGKDYIPGGDPEKLSTLIDAGVVFAGYGIVAPQYKRDDYKGVDVKGKIVAIFGGAPGTFDGEERAHFGSNANKAAIAASKGAAGVILIETPGSRRPFAQMVDFWNEWRMTWADAQGNGHLPAKGTPTLASLSTAGAAKLFGNDKGWAAATKAVADGKPVLKSFATRATLAAALKTERKMVMSSNVAGIIPGSDPALKDEVVVLTAHLDHVGVGRPDAKGDTIYNGAMDNAMGIASLIEEAKRFRDSGKAPRRSVMFLAVTAEEKGLIGADYFAHNPTVPKDKIVANVNLDMPVITYKFEDMIAFGAARSTLGDIVARATATVGVGVGTDPMPEQGFFVRSDHYRFVQQGVPSVFLWPGMAGVGREAFDRFLTTRYHRASDEITNPEILWDQGVRFIEANYVIAREIADADARPAWKKGDFFGTLYNGYGAK
;
A
#
# COMPACT_ATOMS: atom_id res chain seq x y z
N MET A 1 19.50 26.73 -44.12
CA MET A 1 18.45 26.19 -45.04
C MET A 1 18.24 24.74 -44.78
N ARG A 2 16.98 24.34 -44.60
CA ARG A 2 16.32 23.03 -44.46
C ARG A 2 15.89 22.66 -43.05
N HIS A 3 14.70 23.08 -42.75
CA HIS A 3 13.46 22.35 -42.39
C HIS A 3 13.50 21.50 -41.13
N ALA A 4 13.03 22.11 -40.06
CA ALA A 4 12.45 21.44 -38.90
C ALA A 4 11.03 20.98 -39.25
N LYS A 5 10.74 19.70 -39.18
CA LYS A 5 9.39 19.15 -39.12
C LYS A 5 8.93 19.07 -37.67
N LYS A 6 7.94 19.86 -37.33
CA LYS A 6 7.14 19.70 -36.14
C LYS A 6 6.38 18.38 -36.23
N PHE A 7 6.55 17.50 -35.26
CA PHE A 7 5.60 16.44 -34.96
C PHE A 7 4.74 16.92 -33.80
N ASP A 8 3.50 17.17 -34.12
CA ASP A 8 2.42 17.42 -33.17
C ASP A 8 1.97 16.06 -32.63
N CYS A 9 2.23 15.80 -31.35
CA CYS A 9 1.68 14.65 -30.65
C CYS A 9 0.67 15.18 -29.64
N GLY A 10 -0.60 15.15 -30.03
CA GLY A 10 -1.70 15.35 -29.11
C GLY A 10 -1.71 14.23 -28.07
N VAL A 11 -1.41 14.57 -26.82
CA VAL A 11 -1.59 13.70 -25.66
C VAL A 11 -2.89 14.09 -25.00
N SER A 12 -3.89 13.24 -25.10
CA SER A 12 -5.09 13.35 -24.29
C SER A 12 -4.75 12.95 -22.85
N PRO A 13 -5.19 13.72 -21.84
CA PRO A 13 -4.94 13.40 -20.43
C PRO A 13 -6.03 12.45 -19.92
N GLU A 14 -5.83 11.17 -20.05
CA GLU A 14 -6.64 10.18 -19.35
C GLU A 14 -5.76 9.14 -18.66
N CYS A 15 -6.08 8.89 -17.37
CA CYS A 15 -5.69 7.75 -16.55
C CYS A 15 -4.48 7.86 -15.64
N TYR A 16 -4.72 8.32 -14.43
CA TYR A 16 -4.07 7.77 -13.24
C TYR A 16 -5.09 7.70 -12.10
N ALA A 17 -5.67 6.54 -11.91
CA ALA A 17 -6.41 6.21 -10.70
C ALA A 17 -5.65 5.11 -9.95
N SER A 18 -5.06 5.48 -8.82
CA SER A 18 -4.41 4.56 -7.90
C SER A 18 -5.35 3.45 -7.41
N PRO A 19 -4.86 2.22 -7.14
CA PRO A 19 -5.68 1.09 -6.72
C PRO A 19 -6.22 1.16 -5.28
N HIS A 20 -6.13 2.30 -4.58
CA HIS A 20 -6.42 2.41 -3.15
C HIS A 20 -7.74 3.10 -2.77
N LEU A 21 -8.72 3.25 -3.68
CA LEU A 21 -10.06 3.72 -3.33
C LEU A 21 -10.85 2.66 -2.55
N TRP A 22 -10.54 2.51 -1.25
CA TRP A 22 -11.15 1.57 -0.31
C TRP A 22 -11.94 2.27 0.78
N PHE A 23 -12.77 3.24 0.48
CA PHE A 23 -13.80 3.68 1.44
C PHE A 23 -14.90 4.44 0.70
N ASN A 24 -16.00 3.82 0.41
CA ASN A 24 -17.33 4.38 0.56
C ASN A 24 -18.40 3.44 0.00
N ARG A 25 -19.15 2.85 0.87
CA ARG A 25 -20.61 2.62 0.80
C ARG A 25 -21.01 1.56 1.80
N LYS A 26 -21.38 2.00 2.99
CA LYS A 26 -22.40 1.35 3.80
C LYS A 26 -22.92 2.37 4.81
N PHE A 27 -23.97 3.07 4.43
CA PHE A 27 -25.03 3.51 5.33
C PHE A 27 -26.16 4.06 4.46
N SER A 28 -27.06 3.21 4.03
CA SER A 28 -28.48 3.52 3.83
C SER A 28 -29.23 2.24 3.47
N ALA A 29 -29.75 1.60 4.47
CA ALA A 29 -30.88 0.68 4.35
C ALA A 29 -31.49 0.50 5.73
N LEU A 30 -32.44 1.34 6.05
CA LEU A 30 -33.53 1.04 6.98
C LEU A 30 -34.53 2.19 6.94
N PHE A 31 -35.47 2.12 6.03
CA PHE A 31 -36.85 2.59 6.24
C PHE A 31 -37.76 1.89 5.22
N LYS A 32 -38.39 0.80 5.66
CA LYS A 32 -39.61 0.28 5.04
C LYS A 32 -40.78 0.91 5.73
N SER A 33 -41.66 1.60 5.02
CA SER A 33 -43.05 1.69 5.38
C SER A 33 -43.95 1.83 4.16
N ARG A 34 -44.73 0.83 3.95
CA ARG A 34 -46.14 0.67 3.56
C ARG A 34 -46.73 1.57 2.49
N LEU A 35 -47.17 0.90 1.45
CA LEU A 35 -48.16 1.32 0.45
C LEU A 35 -49.48 1.71 1.10
N LEU A 36 -50.06 2.81 0.62
CA LEU A 36 -51.51 2.95 0.52
C LEU A 36 -51.85 3.49 -0.89
N ARG A 37 -52.68 2.73 -1.59
CA ARG A 37 -53.25 3.09 -2.88
C ARG A 37 -54.40 4.09 -2.65
N SER A 38 -54.44 5.16 -3.45
CA SER A 38 -55.68 5.85 -3.78
C SER A 38 -55.58 6.47 -5.16
N THR A 39 -56.40 6.02 -6.03
CA THR A 39 -56.71 6.50 -7.38
C THR A 39 -57.54 7.76 -7.32
N ILE A 40 -57.13 8.86 -7.96
CA ILE A 40 -58.06 9.91 -8.46
C ILE A 40 -57.51 10.53 -9.75
N ALA A 41 -58.43 10.84 -10.61
CA ALA A 41 -58.31 11.10 -12.02
C ALA A 41 -57.78 12.49 -12.44
N PHE A 42 -57.31 12.51 -13.65
CA PHE A 42 -56.97 13.55 -14.59
C PHE A 42 -57.57 14.95 -14.42
N SER A 43 -56.71 15.96 -14.52
CA SER A 43 -56.95 17.20 -15.28
C SER A 43 -55.62 17.77 -15.75
N LEU A 44 -55.45 17.81 -17.07
CA LEU A 44 -54.34 18.44 -17.78
C LEU A 44 -54.45 19.98 -17.62
N ILE A 45 -53.47 20.55 -16.90
CA ILE A 45 -53.14 21.97 -17.04
C ILE A 45 -51.64 22.01 -17.35
N SER A 46 -51.35 22.43 -18.58
CA SER A 46 -50.00 22.72 -19.07
C SER A 46 -49.48 23.99 -18.36
N LEU A 47 -48.72 23.82 -17.29
CA LEU A 47 -47.88 24.86 -16.74
C LEU A 47 -46.43 24.50 -17.06
N SER A 48 -45.82 25.30 -17.94
CA SER A 48 -44.37 25.27 -18.13
C SER A 48 -43.67 25.48 -16.79
N PRO A 49 -42.75 24.60 -16.34
CA PRO A 49 -41.92 24.91 -15.19
C PRO A 49 -40.92 25.97 -15.63
N ALA A 50 -41.10 27.21 -15.16
CA ALA A 50 -39.97 28.12 -15.08
C ALA A 50 -38.94 27.47 -14.12
N VAL A 51 -37.91 26.89 -14.71
CA VAL A 51 -36.70 26.44 -13.99
C VAL A 51 -36.09 27.72 -13.40
N PHE A 52 -36.34 27.98 -12.12
CA PHE A 52 -35.45 28.85 -11.35
C PHE A 52 -34.11 28.13 -11.29
N ALA A 53 -33.20 28.46 -12.21
CA ALA A 53 -31.80 28.28 -12.00
C ALA A 53 -31.48 29.10 -10.72
N GLN A 54 -31.40 28.42 -9.58
CA GLN A 54 -30.69 29.00 -8.46
C GLN A 54 -29.27 29.18 -8.99
N ASP A 55 -28.86 30.43 -9.17
CA ASP A 55 -27.47 30.78 -9.37
C ASP A 55 -26.70 30.17 -8.20
N ALA A 56 -26.05 29.03 -8.45
CA ALA A 56 -25.08 28.48 -7.53
C ALA A 56 -24.00 29.56 -7.42
N LYS A 57 -24.02 30.29 -6.31
CA LYS A 57 -23.03 31.29 -5.99
C LYS A 57 -21.67 30.60 -6.16
N ALA A 58 -20.82 31.14 -7.02
CA ALA A 58 -19.45 30.62 -7.16
C ALA A 58 -18.84 30.49 -5.75
N PRO A 59 -18.10 29.42 -5.45
CA PRO A 59 -17.43 29.29 -4.16
C PRO A 59 -16.70 30.59 -3.85
N ALA A 60 -16.79 31.06 -2.61
CA ALA A 60 -16.06 32.26 -2.20
C ALA A 60 -14.56 32.00 -2.39
N ASP A 61 -13.86 32.96 -2.97
CA ASP A 61 -12.40 32.91 -3.05
C ASP A 61 -11.82 33.09 -1.63
N THR A 62 -11.34 31.99 -1.06
CA THR A 62 -10.74 31.94 0.29
C THR A 62 -9.22 32.06 0.26
N THR A 63 -8.61 32.28 -0.91
CA THR A 63 -7.14 32.25 -1.10
C THR A 63 -6.39 33.14 -0.11
N ALA A 64 -6.89 34.35 0.15
CA ALA A 64 -6.24 35.28 1.09
C ALA A 64 -6.31 34.78 2.55
N GLU A 65 -7.43 34.21 2.95
CA GLU A 65 -7.65 33.68 4.30
C GLU A 65 -6.83 32.39 4.50
N ASP A 66 -6.79 31.52 3.50
CA ASP A 66 -6.01 30.29 3.53
C ASP A 66 -4.50 30.60 3.58
N ASN A 67 -4.02 31.57 2.81
CA ASN A 67 -2.63 32.04 2.88
C ASN A 67 -2.29 32.66 4.24
N ALA A 68 -3.20 33.46 4.82
CA ALA A 68 -3.00 34.03 6.15
C ALA A 68 -2.88 32.94 7.23
N ARG A 69 -3.70 31.91 7.14
CA ARG A 69 -3.65 30.74 8.04
C ARG A 69 -2.36 29.96 7.89
N VAL A 70 -1.97 29.66 6.66
CA VAL A 70 -0.71 28.93 6.38
C VAL A 70 0.51 29.73 6.84
N ASN A 71 0.47 31.05 6.77
CA ASN A 71 1.60 31.90 7.16
C ASN A 71 1.51 32.41 8.62
N ALA A 72 0.52 31.99 9.40
CA ALA A 72 0.42 32.38 10.80
C ALA A 72 1.64 31.94 11.62
N PRO A 73 2.22 32.82 12.46
CA PRO A 73 3.36 32.50 13.28
C PRO A 73 3.07 31.35 14.25
N LEU A 74 4.04 30.46 14.41
CA LEU A 74 4.00 29.33 15.33
C LEU A 74 5.25 29.28 16.22
N PRO A 75 5.22 28.60 17.36
CA PRO A 75 6.41 28.27 18.13
C PRO A 75 7.49 27.61 17.25
N PRO A 76 8.80 27.79 17.56
CA PRO A 76 9.87 27.36 16.65
C PRO A 76 9.83 25.89 16.23
N ALA A 77 9.53 24.96 17.15
CA ALA A 77 9.46 23.53 16.81
C ALA A 77 8.28 23.19 15.87
N GLU A 78 7.12 23.82 16.10
CA GLU A 78 5.96 23.66 15.24
C GLU A 78 6.20 24.31 13.85
N ALA A 79 6.83 25.50 13.83
CA ALA A 79 7.19 26.20 12.61
C ALA A 79 8.20 25.39 11.77
N ALA A 80 9.20 24.75 12.41
CA ALA A 80 10.17 23.89 11.74
C ALA A 80 9.50 22.70 11.04
N MET A 81 8.64 21.97 11.74
CA MET A 81 7.87 20.87 11.17
C MET A 81 6.99 21.35 10.02
N LYS A 82 6.23 22.42 10.25
CA LYS A 82 5.34 23.01 9.25
C LYS A 82 6.07 23.43 7.98
N ALA A 83 7.28 23.99 8.11
CA ALA A 83 8.08 24.44 6.96
C ALA A 83 8.39 23.28 5.98
N HIS A 84 8.66 22.07 6.48
CA HIS A 84 8.85 20.88 5.64
C HIS A 84 7.57 20.53 4.89
N VAL A 85 6.42 20.54 5.57
CA VAL A 85 5.11 20.25 4.95
C VAL A 85 4.73 21.34 3.95
N MET A 86 4.99 22.63 4.24
CA MET A 86 4.77 23.73 3.31
C MET A 86 5.50 23.52 1.98
N PHE A 87 6.73 23.02 2.02
CA PHE A 87 7.47 22.72 0.81
C PHE A 87 6.93 21.47 0.11
N LEU A 88 6.89 20.34 0.82
CA LEU A 88 6.57 19.02 0.24
C LEU A 88 5.12 18.90 -0.25
N ALA A 89 4.17 19.52 0.46
CA ALA A 89 2.75 19.52 0.10
C ALA A 89 2.31 20.77 -0.67
N SER A 90 3.26 21.54 -1.24
CA SER A 90 2.91 22.68 -2.09
C SER A 90 2.38 22.24 -3.46
N ASN A 91 1.56 23.09 -4.10
CA ASN A 91 1.09 22.83 -5.46
C ASN A 91 2.23 22.74 -6.49
N ALA A 92 3.39 23.38 -6.21
CA ALA A 92 4.58 23.29 -7.05
C ALA A 92 5.14 21.87 -7.13
N MET A 93 4.92 21.06 -6.10
CA MET A 93 5.36 19.66 -6.03
C MET A 93 4.41 18.69 -6.75
N LYS A 94 3.26 19.16 -7.25
CA LYS A 94 2.26 18.37 -8.02
C LYS A 94 2.02 16.96 -7.46
N GLY A 95 2.01 16.84 -6.13
CA GLY A 95 1.77 15.58 -5.45
C GLY A 95 2.91 14.56 -5.54
N ARG A 96 4.12 14.94 -5.94
CA ARG A 96 5.36 14.13 -5.80
C ARG A 96 5.24 12.69 -6.30
N ASP A 97 4.58 12.44 -7.44
CA ASP A 97 4.43 11.08 -7.96
C ASP A 97 5.80 10.43 -8.19
N ALA A 98 5.97 9.18 -7.79
CA ALA A 98 7.24 8.47 -7.85
C ALA A 98 7.83 8.47 -9.28
N GLY A 99 9.08 8.92 -9.42
CA GLY A 99 9.77 9.05 -10.70
C GLY A 99 9.38 10.28 -11.53
N SER A 100 8.63 11.22 -10.96
CA SER A 100 8.39 12.54 -11.56
C SER A 100 9.54 13.51 -11.27
N PRO A 101 9.71 14.57 -12.05
CA PRO A 101 10.69 15.62 -11.73
C PRO A 101 10.44 16.29 -10.38
N GLU A 102 9.18 16.42 -9.97
CA GLU A 102 8.79 16.96 -8.68
C GLU A 102 9.20 16.05 -7.53
N TYR A 103 9.14 14.72 -7.75
CA TYR A 103 9.69 13.75 -6.79
C TYR A 103 11.21 13.91 -6.64
N ASP A 104 11.95 14.09 -7.74
CA ASP A 104 13.40 14.28 -7.69
C ASP A 104 13.76 15.54 -6.88
N ILE A 105 13.00 16.63 -7.04
CA ILE A 105 13.14 17.85 -6.23
C ILE A 105 12.89 17.56 -4.74
N ALA A 106 11.87 16.77 -4.42
CA ALA A 106 11.58 16.37 -3.04
C ALA A 106 12.71 15.52 -2.45
N ALA A 107 13.29 14.60 -3.24
CA ALA A 107 14.41 13.77 -2.80
C ALA A 107 15.66 14.59 -2.50
N GLU A 108 16.03 15.55 -3.36
CA GLU A 108 17.14 16.48 -3.13
C GLU A 108 16.86 17.39 -1.92
N TYR A 109 15.62 17.82 -1.73
CA TYR A 109 15.23 18.57 -0.54
C TYR A 109 15.49 17.76 0.74
N VAL A 110 15.03 16.52 0.82
CA VAL A 110 15.25 15.64 1.98
C VAL A 110 16.74 15.40 2.20
N ALA A 111 17.51 15.13 1.14
CA ALA A 111 18.96 14.96 1.21
C ALA A 111 19.65 16.20 1.81
N SER A 112 19.23 17.42 1.40
CA SER A 112 19.74 18.67 1.95
C SER A 112 19.42 18.85 3.44
N GLN A 113 18.22 18.43 3.86
CA GLN A 113 17.80 18.46 5.28
C GLN A 113 18.58 17.42 6.11
N TYR A 114 18.86 16.24 5.58
CA TYR A 114 19.71 15.26 6.24
C TYR A 114 21.15 15.77 6.41
N TYR A 115 21.70 16.43 5.38
CA TYR A 115 22.98 17.11 5.50
C TYR A 115 22.97 18.19 6.61
N ALA A 116 21.94 19.03 6.63
CA ALA A 116 21.78 20.07 7.65
C ALA A 116 21.59 19.49 9.07
N ALA A 117 20.99 18.31 9.19
CA ALA A 117 20.87 17.56 10.44
C ALA A 117 22.18 16.85 10.84
N GLY A 118 23.25 16.91 10.03
CA GLY A 118 24.55 16.30 10.33
C GLY A 118 24.62 14.79 10.09
N LEU A 119 23.67 14.21 9.33
CA LEU A 119 23.72 12.82 8.96
C LEU A 119 24.83 12.58 7.93
N ARG A 120 25.43 11.38 7.96
CA ARG A 120 26.32 10.94 6.89
C ARG A 120 25.49 10.36 5.73
N PRO A 121 25.93 10.54 4.47
CA PRO A 121 25.32 9.87 3.34
C PRO A 121 25.31 8.35 3.52
N ALA A 122 24.17 7.71 3.24
CA ALA A 122 23.98 6.28 3.36
C ALA A 122 23.28 5.66 2.14
N GLY A 123 23.19 6.38 1.03
CA GLY A 123 22.74 5.89 -0.28
C GLY A 123 23.87 5.29 -1.11
N ASP A 124 23.69 5.27 -2.41
CA ASP A 124 24.64 4.66 -3.36
C ASP A 124 25.91 5.51 -3.51
N LYS A 125 27.06 4.85 -3.57
CA LYS A 125 28.35 5.46 -3.90
C LYS A 125 28.70 6.71 -3.06
N GLY A 126 28.26 6.72 -1.80
CA GLY A 126 28.54 7.82 -0.88
C GLY A 126 27.66 9.05 -1.06
N SER A 127 26.52 8.93 -1.76
CA SER A 127 25.47 9.95 -1.81
C SER A 127 24.37 9.66 -0.78
N TYR A 128 23.39 10.57 -0.66
CA TYR A 128 22.17 10.31 0.10
C TYR A 128 21.16 9.50 -0.70
N LEU A 129 21.26 9.46 -2.04
CA LEU A 129 20.29 8.82 -2.92
C LEU A 129 20.67 7.35 -3.16
N GLN A 130 19.71 6.46 -3.01
CA GLN A 130 19.75 5.10 -3.53
C GLN A 130 18.86 5.04 -4.77
N ALA A 131 19.43 4.77 -5.94
CA ALA A 131 18.69 4.68 -7.20
C ALA A 131 17.74 3.48 -7.19
N VAL A 132 16.46 3.71 -7.46
CA VAL A 132 15.42 2.68 -7.53
C VAL A 132 14.90 2.58 -8.96
N PRO A 133 15.21 1.52 -9.70
CA PRO A 133 14.69 1.30 -11.04
C PRO A 133 13.24 0.82 -10.95
N LEU A 134 12.29 1.68 -11.30
CA LEU A 134 10.87 1.38 -11.31
C LEU A 134 10.44 0.85 -12.68
N LEU A 135 9.74 -0.27 -12.70
CA LEU A 135 9.14 -0.85 -13.89
C LEU A 135 7.62 -0.75 -13.81
N SER A 136 7.04 0.12 -14.62
CA SER A 136 5.60 0.14 -14.84
C SER A 136 5.22 -0.88 -15.91
N TYR A 137 4.12 -1.61 -15.70
CA TYR A 137 3.63 -2.61 -16.63
C TYR A 137 2.11 -2.70 -16.62
N ARG A 138 1.54 -3.10 -17.77
CA ARG A 138 0.10 -3.34 -17.91
C ARG A 138 -0.17 -4.33 -19.03
N PRO A 139 -1.36 -4.96 -19.09
CA PRO A 139 -1.78 -5.66 -20.30
C PRO A 139 -1.79 -4.70 -21.50
N ALA A 140 -1.14 -5.07 -22.60
CA ALA A 140 -1.08 -4.26 -23.83
C ALA A 140 -2.37 -4.37 -24.65
N ASP A 141 -3.06 -5.50 -24.55
CA ASP A 141 -4.33 -5.78 -25.19
C ASP A 141 -5.18 -6.72 -24.34
N LYS A 142 -6.36 -7.03 -24.80
CA LYS A 142 -7.30 -7.92 -24.09
C LYS A 142 -6.80 -9.36 -24.01
N GLY A 143 -5.82 -9.75 -24.83
CA GLY A 143 -5.33 -11.11 -24.93
C GLY A 143 -6.39 -12.11 -25.41
N THR A 144 -6.05 -13.39 -25.35
CA THR A 144 -6.98 -14.48 -25.66
C THR A 144 -6.83 -15.57 -24.61
N LEU A 145 -7.96 -16.00 -24.06
CA LEU A 145 -8.05 -17.14 -23.16
C LEU A 145 -9.03 -18.16 -23.73
N THR A 146 -8.58 -19.41 -23.90
CA THR A 146 -9.40 -20.51 -24.41
C THR A 146 -9.36 -21.68 -23.44
N VAL A 147 -10.50 -22.08 -22.96
CA VAL A 147 -10.71 -23.26 -22.11
C VAL A 147 -11.08 -24.45 -22.99
N THR A 148 -10.38 -25.59 -22.85
CA THR A 148 -10.75 -26.83 -23.54
C THR A 148 -11.18 -27.88 -22.50
N ARG A 149 -12.38 -28.42 -22.69
CA ARG A 149 -12.96 -29.49 -21.85
C ARG A 149 -13.55 -30.60 -22.73
N GLY A 150 -13.16 -31.85 -22.46
CA GLY A 150 -13.62 -32.96 -23.27
C GLY A 150 -13.37 -32.82 -24.77
N GLY A 151 -12.27 -32.13 -25.13
CA GLY A 151 -11.90 -31.85 -26.51
C GLY A 151 -12.60 -30.65 -27.14
N THR A 152 -13.55 -29.98 -26.46
CA THR A 152 -14.27 -28.82 -27.00
C THR A 152 -13.66 -27.52 -26.48
N PRO A 153 -13.08 -26.67 -27.36
CA PRO A 153 -12.56 -25.37 -26.98
C PRO A 153 -13.69 -24.33 -26.86
N VAL A 154 -13.58 -23.46 -25.84
CA VAL A 154 -14.45 -22.31 -25.61
C VAL A 154 -13.57 -21.10 -25.32
N THR A 155 -13.62 -20.10 -26.21
CA THR A 155 -12.94 -18.83 -25.98
C THR A 155 -13.73 -17.99 -24.98
N LEU A 156 -13.02 -17.49 -23.95
CA LEU A 156 -13.60 -16.63 -22.94
C LEU A 156 -13.79 -15.20 -23.50
N GLU A 157 -14.82 -14.50 -23.03
CA GLU A 157 -15.18 -13.15 -23.43
C GLU A 157 -14.58 -12.15 -22.45
N PHE A 158 -13.75 -11.21 -22.96
CA PHE A 158 -13.18 -10.12 -22.17
C PHE A 158 -14.29 -9.26 -21.55
N GLY A 159 -14.09 -8.87 -20.27
CA GLY A 159 -15.00 -8.01 -19.52
C GLY A 159 -16.25 -8.71 -18.98
N LYS A 160 -16.55 -9.90 -19.48
CA LYS A 160 -17.63 -10.74 -19.01
C LYS A 160 -17.12 -11.98 -18.26
N ASP A 161 -16.17 -12.68 -18.85
CA ASP A 161 -15.60 -13.91 -18.30
C ASP A 161 -14.26 -13.67 -17.63
N TYR A 162 -13.42 -12.77 -18.18
CA TYR A 162 -12.09 -12.51 -17.67
C TYR A 162 -11.60 -11.08 -17.87
N ILE A 163 -10.58 -10.74 -17.08
CA ILE A 163 -9.70 -9.60 -17.23
C ILE A 163 -8.25 -10.14 -17.29
N PRO A 164 -7.43 -9.73 -18.31
CA PRO A 164 -6.07 -10.25 -18.44
C PRO A 164 -5.14 -9.74 -17.35
N GLY A 165 -4.14 -10.54 -16.99
CA GLY A 165 -2.99 -10.13 -16.20
C GLY A 165 -1.90 -9.50 -17.06
N GLY A 166 -1.00 -8.71 -16.43
CA GLY A 166 0.26 -8.27 -17.02
C GLY A 166 1.43 -9.05 -16.41
N ASP A 167 2.48 -9.28 -17.19
CA ASP A 167 3.68 -9.98 -16.77
C ASP A 167 4.87 -9.00 -16.73
N PRO A 168 5.37 -8.60 -15.55
CA PRO A 168 6.51 -7.69 -15.47
C PRO A 168 7.84 -8.32 -15.92
N GLU A 169 7.92 -9.65 -16.05
CA GLU A 169 9.11 -10.33 -16.53
C GLU A 169 9.14 -10.45 -18.06
N LYS A 170 7.97 -10.52 -18.73
CA LYS A 170 7.89 -10.82 -20.18
C LYS A 170 6.93 -9.89 -20.92
N LEU A 171 7.28 -9.55 -22.16
CA LEU A 171 6.42 -8.79 -23.06
C LEU A 171 5.29 -9.65 -23.68
N SER A 172 5.48 -10.98 -23.69
CA SER A 172 4.50 -11.93 -24.21
C SER A 172 4.51 -13.20 -23.37
N THR A 173 3.32 -13.64 -22.97
CA THR A 173 3.10 -14.87 -22.22
C THR A 173 2.21 -15.79 -23.03
N LEU A 174 2.79 -16.93 -23.46
CA LEU A 174 2.07 -18.01 -24.14
C LEU A 174 2.11 -19.24 -23.25
N ILE A 175 0.95 -19.76 -22.92
CA ILE A 175 0.81 -20.96 -22.07
C ILE A 175 -0.38 -21.78 -22.54
N ASP A 176 -0.22 -23.10 -22.51
CA ASP A 176 -1.31 -24.09 -22.65
C ASP A 176 -1.03 -25.21 -21.64
N ALA A 177 -1.86 -25.30 -20.60
CA ALA A 177 -1.61 -26.25 -19.51
C ALA A 177 -2.91 -26.69 -18.84
N GLY A 178 -2.83 -27.83 -18.16
CA GLY A 178 -3.92 -28.34 -17.31
C GLY A 178 -4.19 -27.39 -16.14
N VAL A 179 -5.44 -27.31 -15.70
CA VAL A 179 -5.87 -26.45 -14.60
C VAL A 179 -6.12 -27.26 -13.33
N VAL A 180 -5.64 -26.75 -12.20
CA VAL A 180 -5.91 -27.30 -10.86
C VAL A 180 -6.59 -26.22 -10.01
N PHE A 181 -7.68 -26.55 -9.35
CA PHE A 181 -8.28 -25.69 -8.33
C PHE A 181 -7.61 -25.97 -6.98
N ALA A 182 -7.10 -24.91 -6.33
CA ALA A 182 -6.41 -25.00 -5.04
C ALA A 182 -7.04 -24.08 -3.98
N GLY A 183 -8.36 -24.11 -3.84
CA GLY A 183 -9.08 -23.38 -2.80
C GLY A 183 -8.77 -21.90 -2.79
N TYR A 184 -8.25 -21.38 -1.67
CA TYR A 184 -7.74 -20.01 -1.54
C TYR A 184 -6.23 -19.90 -1.83
N GLY A 185 -5.55 -21.01 -2.15
CA GLY A 185 -4.11 -21.00 -2.41
C GLY A 185 -3.23 -20.78 -1.18
N ILE A 186 -3.72 -21.15 0.00
CA ILE A 186 -3.07 -20.88 1.29
C ILE A 186 -2.33 -22.11 1.79
N VAL A 187 -1.08 -21.89 2.25
CA VAL A 187 -0.29 -22.84 3.04
C VAL A 187 0.04 -22.18 4.38
N ALA A 188 -0.53 -22.72 5.45
CA ALA A 188 -0.43 -22.19 6.80
C ALA A 188 -0.32 -23.36 7.81
N PRO A 189 0.88 -23.93 8.01
CA PRO A 189 1.08 -25.12 8.84
C PRO A 189 0.61 -24.95 10.28
N GLN A 190 0.79 -23.75 10.86
CA GLN A 190 0.32 -23.41 12.22
C GLN A 190 -1.20 -23.48 12.36
N TYR A 191 -1.95 -23.32 11.27
CA TYR A 191 -3.39 -23.51 11.19
C TYR A 191 -3.78 -24.91 10.66
N LYS A 192 -2.80 -25.83 10.51
CA LYS A 192 -2.98 -27.17 9.91
C LYS A 192 -3.62 -27.11 8.53
N ARG A 193 -3.30 -26.06 7.76
CA ARG A 193 -3.88 -25.78 6.44
C ARG A 193 -2.84 -25.90 5.35
N ASP A 194 -3.17 -26.66 4.31
CA ASP A 194 -2.46 -26.71 3.04
C ASP A 194 -3.50 -26.94 1.93
N ASP A 195 -3.82 -25.86 1.20
CA ASP A 195 -4.79 -25.90 0.11
C ASP A 195 -4.24 -26.67 -1.12
N TYR A 196 -2.96 -27.03 -1.13
CA TYR A 196 -2.33 -27.85 -2.19
C TYR A 196 -2.24 -29.33 -1.84
N LYS A 197 -2.70 -29.72 -0.64
CA LYS A 197 -2.63 -31.12 -0.21
C LYS A 197 -3.45 -32.03 -1.14
N GLY A 198 -2.80 -33.05 -1.69
CA GLY A 198 -3.44 -34.08 -2.54
C GLY A 198 -3.62 -33.66 -4.01
N VAL A 199 -3.07 -32.53 -4.44
CA VAL A 199 -3.06 -32.12 -5.84
C VAL A 199 -1.63 -31.82 -6.31
N ASP A 200 -1.32 -32.22 -7.55
CA ASP A 200 -0.07 -31.88 -8.22
C ASP A 200 -0.30 -30.64 -9.10
N VAL A 201 0.50 -29.57 -8.89
CA VAL A 201 0.40 -28.30 -9.62
C VAL A 201 1.63 -28.02 -10.48
N LYS A 202 2.63 -28.90 -10.48
CA LYS A 202 3.86 -28.72 -11.26
C LYS A 202 3.55 -28.62 -12.75
N GLY A 203 3.96 -27.51 -13.37
CA GLY A 203 3.73 -27.23 -14.78
C GLY A 203 2.25 -26.95 -15.13
N LYS A 204 1.37 -26.76 -14.14
CA LYS A 204 -0.06 -26.51 -14.34
C LYS A 204 -0.44 -25.08 -13.98
N ILE A 205 -1.58 -24.63 -14.43
CA ILE A 205 -2.20 -23.37 -14.04
C ILE A 205 -3.02 -23.62 -12.77
N VAL A 206 -2.75 -22.80 -11.74
CA VAL A 206 -3.48 -22.88 -10.47
C VAL A 206 -4.61 -21.85 -10.46
N ALA A 207 -5.82 -22.31 -10.30
CA ALA A 207 -7.02 -21.49 -10.15
C ALA A 207 -7.38 -21.39 -8.66
N ILE A 208 -7.47 -20.16 -8.11
CA ILE A 208 -7.69 -19.89 -6.69
C ILE A 208 -8.70 -18.77 -6.49
N PHE A 209 -9.43 -18.80 -5.39
CA PHE A 209 -10.26 -17.69 -4.96
C PHE A 209 -9.40 -16.52 -4.45
N GLY A 210 -9.85 -15.28 -4.73
CA GLY A 210 -9.31 -14.07 -4.12
C GLY A 210 -9.60 -14.01 -2.61
N GLY A 211 -8.87 -13.14 -1.88
CA GLY A 211 -9.06 -12.95 -0.44
C GLY A 211 -8.63 -14.15 0.42
N ALA A 212 -9.04 -14.15 1.68
CA ALA A 212 -8.78 -15.23 2.64
C ALA A 212 -9.99 -15.42 3.57
N PRO A 213 -10.18 -16.62 4.16
CA PRO A 213 -11.25 -16.87 5.12
C PRO A 213 -11.19 -15.95 6.33
N GLY A 214 -12.37 -15.60 6.87
CA GLY A 214 -12.52 -14.76 8.06
C GLY A 214 -12.09 -15.41 9.39
N THR A 215 -11.62 -16.67 9.34
CA THR A 215 -11.12 -17.40 10.51
C THR A 215 -9.66 -17.08 10.87
N PHE A 216 -8.94 -16.35 10.03
CA PHE A 216 -7.63 -15.83 10.34
C PHE A 216 -7.74 -14.49 11.08
N ASP A 217 -6.75 -14.17 11.90
CA ASP A 217 -6.60 -12.83 12.48
C ASP A 217 -6.46 -11.77 11.40
N GLY A 218 -6.75 -10.50 11.73
CA GLY A 218 -6.82 -9.43 10.75
C GLY A 218 -5.55 -9.30 9.89
N GLU A 219 -4.38 -9.25 10.54
CA GLU A 219 -3.08 -9.12 9.88
C GLU A 219 -2.70 -10.37 9.06
N GLU A 220 -2.90 -11.56 9.62
CA GLU A 220 -2.62 -12.81 8.93
C GLU A 220 -3.62 -13.06 7.79
N ARG A 221 -4.90 -12.66 7.98
CA ARG A 221 -5.89 -12.68 6.91
C ARG A 221 -5.48 -11.77 5.76
N ALA A 222 -4.97 -10.59 6.03
CA ALA A 222 -4.47 -9.67 5.03
C ALA A 222 -3.26 -10.26 4.29
N HIS A 223 -2.30 -10.88 5.00
CA HIS A 223 -1.18 -11.62 4.42
C HIS A 223 -1.64 -12.73 3.48
N PHE A 224 -2.52 -13.62 3.95
CA PHE A 224 -3.04 -14.74 3.14
C PHE A 224 -3.97 -14.28 2.02
N GLY A 225 -4.60 -13.12 2.17
CA GLY A 225 -5.44 -12.49 1.14
C GLY A 225 -4.65 -11.87 -0.01
N SER A 226 -3.35 -11.63 0.17
CA SER A 226 -2.47 -11.05 -0.84
C SER A 226 -2.32 -11.98 -2.05
N ASN A 227 -2.70 -11.47 -3.24
CA ASN A 227 -2.54 -12.21 -4.49
C ASN A 227 -1.08 -12.51 -4.82
N ALA A 228 -0.16 -11.61 -4.45
CA ALA A 228 1.29 -11.80 -4.62
C ALA A 228 1.79 -12.97 -3.77
N ASN A 229 1.39 -13.05 -2.49
CA ASN A 229 1.76 -14.16 -1.61
C ASN A 229 1.19 -15.50 -2.11
N LYS A 230 -0.04 -15.51 -2.60
CA LYS A 230 -0.66 -16.72 -3.17
C LYS A 230 0.05 -17.18 -4.44
N ALA A 231 0.42 -16.24 -5.32
CA ALA A 231 1.20 -16.55 -6.50
C ALA A 231 2.60 -17.07 -6.14
N ALA A 232 3.26 -16.50 -5.12
CA ALA A 232 4.54 -16.98 -4.61
C ALA A 232 4.44 -18.43 -4.06
N ILE A 233 3.37 -18.76 -3.33
CA ILE A 233 3.11 -20.13 -2.87
C ILE A 233 2.92 -21.08 -4.06
N ALA A 234 2.11 -20.69 -5.06
CA ALA A 234 1.91 -21.50 -6.27
C ALA A 234 3.24 -21.71 -7.02
N ALA A 235 4.05 -20.66 -7.18
CA ALA A 235 5.37 -20.72 -7.80
C ALA A 235 6.31 -21.67 -7.05
N SER A 236 6.36 -21.62 -5.72
CA SER A 236 7.19 -22.51 -4.90
C SER A 236 6.83 -24.00 -5.07
N LYS A 237 5.61 -24.28 -5.52
CA LYS A 237 5.11 -25.65 -5.84
C LYS A 237 5.26 -25.99 -7.34
N GLY A 238 5.86 -25.10 -8.13
CA GLY A 238 6.16 -25.32 -9.55
C GLY A 238 4.99 -25.07 -10.50
N ALA A 239 4.00 -24.26 -10.09
CA ALA A 239 2.92 -23.83 -10.98
C ALA A 239 3.45 -23.02 -12.16
N ALA A 240 2.85 -23.16 -13.34
CA ALA A 240 3.23 -22.43 -14.55
C ALA A 240 2.51 -21.07 -14.68
N GLY A 241 1.43 -20.85 -13.94
CA GLY A 241 0.67 -19.61 -13.89
C GLY A 241 -0.46 -19.69 -12.87
N VAL A 242 -1.00 -18.51 -12.54
CA VAL A 242 -2.12 -18.40 -11.59
C VAL A 242 -3.32 -17.74 -12.26
N ILE A 243 -4.50 -18.20 -11.94
CA ILE A 243 -5.77 -17.55 -12.23
C ILE A 243 -6.45 -17.21 -10.92
N LEU A 244 -6.84 -15.95 -10.78
CA LEU A 244 -7.67 -15.51 -9.67
C LEU A 244 -9.14 -15.65 -10.03
N ILE A 245 -9.94 -16.15 -9.13
CA ILE A 245 -11.38 -16.29 -9.31
C ILE A 245 -12.09 -15.32 -8.38
N GLU A 246 -13.09 -14.63 -8.90
CA GLU A 246 -13.96 -13.80 -8.08
C GLU A 246 -14.60 -14.63 -6.95
N THR A 247 -14.36 -14.19 -5.72
CA THR A 247 -14.95 -14.84 -4.55
C THR A 247 -16.34 -14.27 -4.29
N PRO A 248 -17.36 -15.08 -4.08
CA PRO A 248 -18.68 -14.60 -3.66
C PRO A 248 -18.57 -13.66 -2.46
N GLY A 249 -19.21 -12.49 -2.54
CA GLY A 249 -19.13 -11.46 -1.49
C GLY A 249 -17.83 -10.64 -1.48
N SER A 250 -17.01 -10.72 -2.52
CA SER A 250 -15.83 -9.86 -2.69
C SER A 250 -16.21 -8.38 -2.56
N ARG A 251 -15.39 -7.61 -1.83
CA ARG A 251 -15.55 -6.15 -1.69
C ARG A 251 -15.40 -5.41 -3.02
N ARG A 252 -14.65 -5.96 -3.97
CA ARG A 252 -14.53 -5.49 -5.36
C ARG A 252 -15.15 -6.52 -6.29
N PRO A 253 -16.39 -6.34 -6.73
CA PRO A 253 -17.00 -7.16 -7.74
C PRO A 253 -16.20 -7.10 -9.05
N PHE A 254 -16.18 -8.21 -9.78
CA PHE A 254 -15.47 -8.32 -11.06
C PHE A 254 -15.85 -7.17 -12.03
N ALA A 255 -17.13 -6.83 -12.13
CA ALA A 255 -17.62 -5.75 -12.99
C ALA A 255 -16.94 -4.40 -12.73
N GLN A 256 -16.62 -4.08 -11.48
CA GLN A 256 -15.90 -2.84 -11.15
C GLN A 256 -14.42 -2.89 -11.54
N MET A 257 -13.83 -4.09 -11.64
CA MET A 257 -12.43 -4.23 -12.04
C MET A 257 -12.24 -4.12 -13.56
N VAL A 258 -13.32 -4.27 -14.33
CA VAL A 258 -13.27 -4.18 -15.81
C VAL A 258 -12.82 -2.80 -16.27
N ASP A 259 -13.26 -1.73 -15.59
CA ASP A 259 -12.92 -0.34 -15.95
C ASP A 259 -11.44 0.00 -15.71
N PHE A 260 -10.76 -0.81 -14.90
CA PHE A 260 -9.35 -0.62 -14.49
C PHE A 260 -8.41 -1.70 -15.04
N TRP A 261 -8.82 -2.46 -16.05
CA TRP A 261 -8.10 -3.64 -16.51
C TRP A 261 -6.70 -3.35 -17.04
N ASN A 262 -6.49 -2.20 -17.67
CA ASN A 262 -5.22 -1.79 -18.28
C ASN A 262 -4.52 -0.64 -17.57
N GLU A 263 -4.86 -0.41 -16.30
CA GLU A 263 -4.10 0.53 -15.48
C GLU A 263 -2.66 0.08 -15.28
N TRP A 264 -1.76 1.06 -15.23
CA TRP A 264 -0.36 0.83 -14.94
C TRP A 264 -0.19 0.29 -13.52
N ARG A 265 0.47 -0.83 -13.41
CA ARG A 265 0.99 -1.40 -12.18
C ARG A 265 2.48 -1.15 -12.13
N MET A 266 3.08 -1.21 -10.95
CA MET A 266 4.51 -0.95 -10.79
C MET A 266 5.17 -2.02 -9.94
N THR A 267 6.45 -2.25 -10.21
CA THR A 267 7.38 -3.02 -9.38
C THR A 267 8.78 -2.43 -9.60
N TRP A 268 9.79 -2.89 -8.86
CA TRP A 268 11.16 -2.55 -9.18
C TRP A 268 11.75 -3.55 -10.19
N ALA A 269 12.78 -3.14 -10.90
CA ALA A 269 13.48 -3.99 -11.88
C ALA A 269 14.84 -4.43 -11.37
N ASP A 270 15.24 -5.65 -11.77
CA ASP A 270 16.60 -6.13 -11.58
C ASP A 270 17.60 -5.46 -12.56
N ALA A 271 18.89 -5.77 -12.41
CA ALA A 271 19.96 -5.24 -13.26
C ALA A 271 19.80 -5.60 -14.74
N GLN A 272 18.98 -6.59 -15.07
CA GLN A 272 18.66 -7.01 -16.43
C GLN A 272 17.40 -6.33 -16.97
N GLY A 273 16.72 -5.47 -16.18
CA GLY A 273 15.50 -4.78 -16.55
C GLY A 273 14.25 -5.65 -16.46
N ASN A 274 14.31 -6.79 -15.77
CA ASN A 274 13.12 -7.60 -15.49
C ASN A 274 12.46 -7.11 -14.22
N GLY A 275 11.11 -7.05 -14.24
CA GLY A 275 10.35 -6.67 -13.07
C GLY A 275 10.45 -7.72 -11.96
N HIS A 276 10.61 -7.27 -10.73
CA HIS A 276 10.59 -8.14 -9.57
C HIS A 276 9.20 -8.76 -9.37
N LEU A 277 9.18 -10.07 -9.23
CA LEU A 277 8.00 -10.85 -8.84
C LEU A 277 8.37 -11.79 -7.70
N PRO A 278 7.66 -11.78 -6.57
CA PRO A 278 7.78 -12.84 -5.55
C PRO A 278 7.52 -14.23 -6.10
N ALA A 279 6.73 -14.32 -7.18
CA ALA A 279 6.34 -15.54 -7.90
C ALA A 279 7.10 -15.68 -9.22
N LYS A 280 8.42 -15.58 -9.21
CA LYS A 280 9.27 -15.62 -10.40
C LYS A 280 8.88 -16.76 -11.36
N GLY A 281 8.65 -16.42 -12.64
CA GLY A 281 8.26 -17.38 -13.69
C GLY A 281 6.81 -17.89 -13.60
N THR A 282 6.00 -17.39 -12.66
CA THR A 282 4.61 -17.84 -12.44
C THR A 282 3.67 -16.61 -12.47
N PRO A 283 3.35 -16.08 -13.67
CA PRO A 283 2.53 -14.87 -13.78
C PRO A 283 1.08 -15.11 -13.35
N THR A 284 0.42 -14.07 -12.88
CA THR A 284 -1.05 -14.04 -12.80
C THR A 284 -1.60 -13.81 -14.19
N LEU A 285 -2.15 -14.85 -14.81
CA LEU A 285 -2.61 -14.83 -16.20
C LEU A 285 -3.90 -14.01 -16.37
N ALA A 286 -4.84 -14.17 -15.46
CA ALA A 286 -6.13 -13.50 -15.52
C ALA A 286 -6.86 -13.51 -14.18
N SER A 287 -7.84 -12.60 -14.06
CA SER A 287 -8.92 -12.72 -13.10
C SER A 287 -10.19 -13.18 -13.82
N LEU A 288 -10.87 -14.20 -13.29
CA LEU A 288 -12.14 -14.71 -13.83
C LEU A 288 -13.30 -14.20 -13.00
N SER A 289 -14.39 -13.83 -13.71
CA SER A 289 -15.70 -13.69 -13.09
C SER A 289 -16.30 -15.04 -12.70
N THR A 290 -17.39 -15.00 -11.96
CA THR A 290 -18.19 -16.23 -11.69
C THR A 290 -18.63 -16.90 -12.99
N ALA A 291 -18.96 -16.14 -14.06
CA ALA A 291 -19.33 -16.68 -15.37
C ALA A 291 -18.14 -17.35 -16.08
N GLY A 292 -16.96 -16.71 -16.05
CA GLY A 292 -15.73 -17.30 -16.59
C GLY A 292 -15.33 -18.57 -15.86
N ALA A 293 -15.42 -18.58 -14.54
CA ALA A 293 -15.19 -19.77 -13.72
C ALA A 293 -16.18 -20.90 -14.06
N ALA A 294 -17.45 -20.60 -14.30
CA ALA A 294 -18.44 -21.58 -14.73
C ALA A 294 -18.07 -22.22 -16.07
N LYS A 295 -17.51 -21.48 -17.01
CA LYS A 295 -16.99 -22.03 -18.29
C LYS A 295 -15.76 -22.90 -18.05
N LEU A 296 -14.85 -22.50 -17.14
CA LEU A 296 -13.65 -23.27 -16.81
C LEU A 296 -13.97 -24.60 -16.14
N PHE A 297 -14.87 -24.61 -15.17
CA PHE A 297 -15.16 -25.80 -14.36
C PHE A 297 -16.39 -26.58 -14.86
N GLY A 298 -17.36 -25.93 -15.53
CA GLY A 298 -18.60 -26.54 -16.00
C GLY A 298 -19.36 -27.25 -14.88
N ASN A 299 -19.76 -28.49 -15.13
CA ASN A 299 -20.52 -29.32 -14.18
C ASN A 299 -19.61 -30.12 -13.22
N ASP A 300 -18.39 -29.66 -12.95
CA ASP A 300 -17.49 -30.35 -12.01
C ASP A 300 -18.07 -30.33 -10.60
N LYS A 301 -18.20 -31.53 -10.01
CA LYS A 301 -18.78 -31.69 -8.65
C LYS A 301 -17.90 -31.03 -7.58
N GLY A 302 -16.58 -31.01 -7.77
CA GLY A 302 -15.64 -30.33 -6.87
C GLY A 302 -15.87 -28.83 -6.87
N TRP A 303 -16.09 -28.24 -8.05
CA TRP A 303 -16.40 -26.81 -8.20
C TRP A 303 -17.74 -26.45 -7.52
N ALA A 304 -18.80 -27.23 -7.79
CA ALA A 304 -20.08 -27.00 -7.14
C ALA A 304 -19.99 -27.12 -5.59
N ALA A 305 -19.19 -28.05 -5.10
CA ALA A 305 -18.93 -28.17 -3.65
C ALA A 305 -18.14 -26.99 -3.09
N ALA A 306 -17.12 -26.49 -3.82
CA ALA A 306 -16.30 -25.36 -3.40
C ALA A 306 -17.11 -24.06 -3.34
N THR A 307 -17.90 -23.75 -4.38
CA THR A 307 -18.75 -22.55 -4.42
C THR A 307 -19.80 -22.57 -3.31
N LYS A 308 -20.44 -23.73 -3.08
CA LYS A 308 -21.36 -23.90 -1.95
C LYS A 308 -20.66 -23.69 -0.61
N ALA A 309 -19.47 -24.25 -0.41
CA ALA A 309 -18.71 -24.10 0.82
C ALA A 309 -18.36 -22.62 1.10
N VAL A 310 -17.99 -21.85 0.07
CA VAL A 310 -17.74 -20.40 0.19
C VAL A 310 -19.03 -19.66 0.56
N ALA A 311 -20.13 -19.96 -0.09
CA ALA A 311 -21.44 -19.36 0.23
C ALA A 311 -21.88 -19.67 1.67
N ASP A 312 -21.57 -20.87 2.16
CA ASP A 312 -21.83 -21.30 3.55
C ASP A 312 -20.78 -20.75 4.55
N GLY A 313 -19.82 -19.90 4.11
CA GLY A 313 -18.76 -19.33 4.96
C GLY A 313 -17.72 -20.33 5.46
N LYS A 314 -17.60 -21.51 4.84
CA LYS A 314 -16.63 -22.53 5.26
C LYS A 314 -15.19 -22.09 4.96
N PRO A 315 -14.28 -22.19 5.93
CA PRO A 315 -12.92 -21.66 5.76
C PRO A 315 -12.02 -22.57 4.91
N VAL A 316 -12.29 -23.88 4.85
CA VAL A 316 -11.47 -24.87 4.16
C VAL A 316 -12.21 -25.43 2.94
N LEU A 317 -11.54 -25.38 1.79
CA LEU A 317 -12.05 -25.87 0.51
C LEU A 317 -11.24 -27.08 0.07
N LYS A 318 -11.89 -28.06 -0.52
CA LYS A 318 -11.20 -29.23 -1.08
C LYS A 318 -10.64 -28.87 -2.46
N SER A 319 -9.34 -29.06 -2.64
CA SER A 319 -8.66 -28.88 -3.92
C SER A 319 -8.85 -30.11 -4.82
N PHE A 320 -8.81 -29.89 -6.13
CA PHE A 320 -8.99 -30.95 -7.11
C PHE A 320 -8.34 -30.60 -8.46
N ALA A 321 -7.88 -31.63 -9.18
CA ALA A 321 -7.47 -31.48 -10.58
C ALA A 321 -8.72 -31.40 -11.46
N THR A 322 -8.75 -30.44 -12.37
CA THR A 322 -9.83 -30.33 -13.34
C THR A 322 -9.58 -31.23 -14.55
N ARG A 323 -10.60 -31.41 -15.41
CA ARG A 323 -10.43 -32.04 -16.74
C ARG A 323 -10.28 -30.97 -17.83
N ALA A 324 -9.97 -29.74 -17.46
CA ALA A 324 -9.80 -28.64 -18.37
C ALA A 324 -8.32 -28.30 -18.58
N THR A 325 -7.99 -27.84 -19.80
CA THR A 325 -6.79 -27.06 -20.07
C THR A 325 -7.18 -25.62 -20.34
N LEU A 326 -6.23 -24.71 -20.12
CA LEU A 326 -6.36 -23.31 -20.48
C LEU A 326 -5.17 -22.91 -21.34
N ALA A 327 -5.46 -22.41 -22.53
CA ALA A 327 -4.54 -21.72 -23.40
C ALA A 327 -4.69 -20.21 -23.21
N ALA A 328 -3.60 -19.51 -22.92
CA ALA A 328 -3.56 -18.06 -22.81
C ALA A 328 -2.47 -17.47 -23.70
N ALA A 329 -2.83 -16.44 -24.46
CA ALA A 329 -1.93 -15.61 -25.25
C ALA A 329 -2.11 -14.15 -24.81
N LEU A 330 -1.12 -13.63 -24.07
CA LEU A 330 -1.17 -12.33 -23.42
C LEU A 330 0.03 -11.48 -23.84
N LYS A 331 -0.17 -10.17 -23.94
CA LYS A 331 0.90 -9.20 -24.19
C LYS A 331 0.95 -8.18 -23.07
N THR A 332 2.16 -7.77 -22.73
CA THR A 332 2.42 -6.78 -21.68
C THR A 332 3.18 -5.59 -22.28
N GLU A 333 2.72 -4.40 -21.98
CA GLU A 333 3.43 -3.15 -22.20
C GLU A 333 4.22 -2.81 -20.94
N ARG A 334 5.47 -2.37 -21.11
CA ARG A 334 6.37 -2.02 -20.00
C ARG A 334 7.07 -0.70 -20.27
N LYS A 335 7.31 0.07 -19.23
CA LYS A 335 8.13 1.28 -19.27
C LYS A 335 9.00 1.36 -18.00
N MET A 336 10.24 1.81 -18.16
CA MET A 336 11.16 2.07 -17.05
C MET A 336 11.12 3.54 -16.68
N VAL A 337 11.19 3.81 -15.39
CA VAL A 337 11.43 5.15 -14.84
C VAL A 337 12.35 5.02 -13.65
N MET A 338 13.25 5.97 -13.47
CA MET A 338 14.13 6.01 -12.29
C MET A 338 13.48 6.83 -11.20
N SER A 339 13.67 6.41 -9.97
CA SER A 339 13.34 7.15 -8.76
C SER A 339 14.43 6.92 -7.73
N SER A 340 14.30 7.43 -6.52
CA SER A 340 15.32 7.30 -5.49
C SER A 340 14.72 7.15 -4.10
N ASN A 341 15.27 6.25 -3.28
CA ASN A 341 15.18 6.37 -1.84
C ASN A 341 16.23 7.38 -1.35
N VAL A 342 15.98 8.06 -0.24
CA VAL A 342 16.94 8.99 0.38
C VAL A 342 17.36 8.44 1.73
N ALA A 343 18.66 8.15 1.89
CA ALA A 343 19.21 7.51 3.09
C ALA A 343 20.30 8.35 3.74
N GLY A 344 20.12 8.68 5.01
CA GLY A 344 21.12 9.30 5.87
C GLY A 344 21.32 8.48 7.14
N ILE A 345 22.51 8.48 7.72
CA ILE A 345 22.83 7.67 8.91
C ILE A 345 23.57 8.47 9.98
N ILE A 346 23.18 8.26 11.22
CA ILE A 346 23.95 8.65 12.40
C ILE A 346 24.72 7.41 12.86
N PRO A 347 26.07 7.43 12.83
CA PRO A 347 26.87 6.29 13.26
C PRO A 347 26.70 5.99 14.76
N GLY A 348 26.65 4.72 15.10
CA GLY A 348 26.67 4.25 16.47
C GLY A 348 28.00 4.53 17.18
N SER A 349 27.95 4.70 18.49
CA SER A 349 29.11 5.01 19.34
C SER A 349 29.67 3.80 20.11
N ASP A 350 28.85 2.75 20.29
CA ASP A 350 29.28 1.56 21.06
C ASP A 350 30.07 0.61 20.14
N PRO A 351 31.34 0.28 20.50
CA PRO A 351 32.16 -0.60 19.65
C PRO A 351 31.55 -1.97 19.36
N ALA A 352 30.68 -2.49 20.23
CA ALA A 352 30.03 -3.78 20.05
C ALA A 352 28.73 -3.68 19.24
N LEU A 353 28.04 -2.53 19.25
CA LEU A 353 26.71 -2.35 18.69
C LEU A 353 26.65 -1.41 17.47
N LYS A 354 27.67 -0.60 17.22
CA LYS A 354 27.69 0.44 16.19
C LYS A 354 27.41 -0.05 14.78
N ASP A 355 27.70 -1.32 14.50
CA ASP A 355 27.46 -1.94 13.19
C ASP A 355 26.01 -2.44 13.03
N GLU A 356 25.25 -2.55 14.14
CA GLU A 356 23.82 -2.80 14.08
C GLU A 356 23.06 -1.50 13.73
N VAL A 357 22.04 -1.61 12.88
CA VAL A 357 21.31 -0.47 12.32
C VAL A 357 19.84 -0.55 12.67
N VAL A 358 19.33 0.49 13.30
CA VAL A 358 17.90 0.78 13.43
C VAL A 358 17.48 1.66 12.25
N VAL A 359 16.50 1.24 11.46
CA VAL A 359 16.04 1.98 10.29
C VAL A 359 14.71 2.66 10.59
N LEU A 360 14.66 3.98 10.44
CA LEU A 360 13.44 4.76 10.53
C LEU A 360 12.96 5.06 9.11
N THR A 361 11.70 4.80 8.79
CA THR A 361 11.15 4.95 7.44
C THR A 361 9.96 5.88 7.40
N ALA A 362 9.84 6.63 6.31
CA ALA A 362 8.63 7.34 5.88
C ALA A 362 8.64 7.39 4.35
N HIS A 363 7.48 7.33 3.69
CA HIS A 363 7.48 7.50 2.24
C HIS A 363 7.41 8.96 1.84
N LEU A 364 8.10 9.27 0.73
CA LEU A 364 8.25 10.63 0.22
C LEU A 364 7.30 10.92 -0.94
N ASP A 365 6.94 9.91 -1.72
CA ASP A 365 6.00 10.04 -2.82
C ASP A 365 4.56 10.24 -2.33
N HIS A 366 3.72 10.71 -3.26
CA HIS A 366 2.26 10.65 -3.12
C HIS A 366 1.64 10.40 -4.49
N VAL A 367 0.33 10.47 -4.61
CA VAL A 367 -0.40 10.00 -5.81
C VAL A 367 -0.31 10.92 -7.04
N GLY A 368 0.26 12.12 -6.91
CA GLY A 368 0.51 13.01 -8.04
C GLY A 368 -0.70 13.86 -8.44
N VAL A 369 -0.92 14.01 -9.75
CA VAL A 369 -2.05 14.73 -10.33
C VAL A 369 -3.13 13.74 -10.74
N GLY A 370 -4.33 13.93 -10.23
CA GLY A 370 -5.43 13.00 -10.39
C GLY A 370 -6.72 13.63 -10.94
N ARG A 371 -7.84 12.99 -10.67
CA ARG A 371 -9.16 13.50 -11.07
C ARG A 371 -9.51 14.76 -10.26
N PRO A 372 -10.15 15.76 -10.90
CA PRO A 372 -10.55 16.96 -10.18
C PRO A 372 -11.55 16.65 -9.08
N ASP A 373 -11.42 17.34 -7.96
CA ASP A 373 -12.41 17.36 -6.89
C ASP A 373 -13.62 18.25 -7.28
N ALA A 374 -14.54 18.47 -6.34
CA ALA A 374 -15.72 19.31 -6.56
C ALA A 374 -15.39 20.79 -6.83
N LYS A 375 -14.17 21.24 -6.49
CA LYS A 375 -13.65 22.60 -6.73
C LYS A 375 -12.82 22.69 -8.02
N GLY A 376 -12.58 21.57 -8.71
CA GLY A 376 -11.74 21.48 -9.89
C GLY A 376 -10.26 21.29 -9.57
N ASP A 377 -9.90 21.06 -8.32
CA ASP A 377 -8.52 20.78 -7.93
C ASP A 377 -8.12 19.36 -8.30
N THR A 378 -6.97 19.24 -8.96
CA THR A 378 -6.41 17.98 -9.47
C THR A 378 -5.12 17.56 -8.76
N ILE A 379 -4.54 18.42 -7.92
CA ILE A 379 -3.27 18.16 -7.25
C ILE A 379 -3.56 17.46 -5.92
N TYR A 380 -3.02 16.26 -5.76
CA TYR A 380 -3.09 15.50 -4.53
C TYR A 380 -1.85 15.82 -3.72
N ASN A 381 -1.94 16.85 -2.86
CA ASN A 381 -0.77 17.41 -2.18
C ASN A 381 -0.15 16.48 -1.14
N GLY A 382 -0.94 15.61 -0.50
CA GLY A 382 -0.46 14.64 0.46
C GLY A 382 0.23 15.30 1.67
N ALA A 383 -0.47 16.21 2.35
CA ALA A 383 0.08 16.91 3.51
C ALA A 383 0.24 15.96 4.68
N MET A 384 -0.84 15.23 5.02
CA MET A 384 -0.83 14.22 6.07
C MET A 384 -0.23 12.91 5.57
N ASP A 385 -0.50 12.57 4.30
CA ASP A 385 -0.06 11.37 3.60
C ASP A 385 0.94 11.74 2.46
N ASN A 386 2.27 11.79 2.66
CA ASN A 386 2.98 11.58 3.92
C ASN A 386 4.06 12.67 4.12
N ALA A 387 3.79 13.93 3.67
CA ALA A 387 4.72 15.03 3.92
C ALA A 387 4.95 15.22 5.44
N MET A 388 3.94 14.93 6.26
CA MET A 388 4.02 14.98 7.71
C MET A 388 4.95 13.90 8.29
N GLY A 389 4.94 12.67 7.74
CA GLY A 389 5.87 11.61 8.12
C GLY A 389 7.31 11.96 7.76
N ILE A 390 7.54 12.53 6.58
CA ILE A 390 8.88 13.02 6.18
C ILE A 390 9.34 14.17 7.07
N ALA A 391 8.45 15.13 7.40
CA ALA A 391 8.76 16.21 8.33
C ALA A 391 9.16 15.65 9.70
N SER A 392 8.43 14.63 10.18
CA SER A 392 8.76 13.93 11.43
C SER A 392 10.14 13.28 11.37
N LEU A 393 10.45 12.59 10.28
CA LEU A 393 11.73 11.91 10.09
C LEU A 393 12.91 12.90 10.11
N ILE A 394 12.77 14.08 9.45
CA ILE A 394 13.80 15.12 9.44
C ILE A 394 13.97 15.75 10.82
N GLU A 395 12.89 16.10 11.49
CA GLU A 395 12.96 16.74 12.82
C GLU A 395 13.45 15.76 13.89
N GLU A 396 13.16 14.48 13.75
CA GLU A 396 13.71 13.44 14.60
C GLU A 396 15.24 13.30 14.41
N ALA A 397 15.74 13.38 13.19
CA ALA A 397 17.18 13.38 12.92
C ALA A 397 17.87 14.58 13.60
N LYS A 398 17.23 15.77 13.55
CA LYS A 398 17.74 16.97 14.24
C LYS A 398 17.76 16.77 15.77
N ARG A 399 16.75 16.11 16.36
CA ARG A 399 16.73 15.79 17.80
C ARG A 399 17.86 14.87 18.22
N PHE A 400 18.19 13.86 17.39
CA PHE A 400 19.37 13.01 17.64
C PHE A 400 20.67 13.84 17.68
N ARG A 401 20.86 14.74 16.72
CA ARG A 401 22.00 15.67 16.70
C ARG A 401 22.03 16.56 17.94
N ASP A 402 20.91 17.23 18.22
CA ASP A 402 20.80 18.26 19.25
C ASP A 402 20.85 17.68 20.67
N SER A 403 20.60 16.36 20.83
CA SER A 403 20.78 15.66 22.09
C SER A 403 22.24 15.65 22.56
N GLY A 404 23.20 15.92 21.69
CA GLY A 404 24.64 15.89 22.00
C GLY A 404 25.18 14.49 22.36
N LYS A 405 24.32 13.46 22.33
CA LYS A 405 24.68 12.08 22.69
C LYS A 405 24.50 11.17 21.48
N ALA A 406 25.59 10.61 20.97
CA ALA A 406 25.53 9.62 19.90
C ALA A 406 24.76 8.36 20.36
N PRO A 407 23.93 7.75 19.49
CA PRO A 407 23.27 6.47 19.81
C PRO A 407 24.30 5.34 19.91
N ARG A 408 23.99 4.28 20.64
CA ARG A 408 24.91 3.10 20.73
C ARG A 408 24.92 2.33 19.41
N ARG A 409 23.75 2.03 18.82
CA ARG A 409 23.59 1.49 17.47
C ARG A 409 23.54 2.62 16.46
N SER A 410 23.88 2.33 15.22
CA SER A 410 23.63 3.27 14.12
C SER A 410 22.13 3.46 13.88
N VAL A 411 21.72 4.69 13.56
CA VAL A 411 20.34 5.02 13.22
C VAL A 411 20.30 5.55 11.81
N MET A 412 19.57 4.86 10.92
CA MET A 412 19.37 5.25 9.54
C MET A 412 18.01 5.91 9.38
N PHE A 413 17.95 7.04 8.69
CA PHE A 413 16.76 7.75 8.27
C PHE A 413 16.58 7.51 6.79
N LEU A 414 15.49 6.84 6.43
CA LEU A 414 15.23 6.36 5.08
C LEU A 414 13.88 6.87 4.58
N ALA A 415 13.91 7.90 3.73
CA ALA A 415 12.74 8.33 2.97
C ALA A 415 12.60 7.44 1.72
N VAL A 416 11.50 6.71 1.59
CA VAL A 416 11.31 5.74 0.49
C VAL A 416 10.43 6.28 -0.61
N THR A 417 10.61 5.77 -1.83
CA THR A 417 9.83 6.09 -3.03
C THR A 417 8.78 5.04 -3.31
N ALA A 418 7.76 5.43 -4.10
CA ALA A 418 6.76 4.51 -4.68
C ALA A 418 6.06 3.60 -3.65
N GLU A 419 5.79 4.14 -2.45
CA GLU A 419 4.92 3.50 -1.46
C GLU A 419 3.52 3.33 -2.04
N GLU A 420 2.97 4.40 -2.62
CA GLU A 420 1.65 4.51 -3.23
C GLU A 420 1.44 3.57 -4.42
N LYS A 421 2.52 3.07 -4.99
CA LYS A 421 2.52 2.09 -6.09
C LYS A 421 2.67 0.65 -5.59
N GLY A 422 2.77 0.44 -4.26
CA GLY A 422 2.81 -0.88 -3.63
C GLY A 422 4.06 -1.16 -2.79
N LEU A 423 4.52 -0.19 -1.97
CA LEU A 423 5.65 -0.29 -1.05
C LEU A 423 6.98 -0.57 -1.76
N ILE A 424 7.18 -0.02 -2.98
CA ILE A 424 8.23 -0.51 -3.89
C ILE A 424 9.61 -0.06 -3.45
N GLY A 425 9.76 1.19 -2.99
CA GLY A 425 11.05 1.70 -2.52
C GLY A 425 11.54 0.98 -1.27
N ALA A 426 10.63 0.69 -0.35
CA ALA A 426 10.91 -0.11 0.84
C ALA A 426 11.26 -1.56 0.48
N ASP A 427 10.52 -2.16 -0.47
CA ASP A 427 10.79 -3.51 -0.97
C ASP A 427 12.17 -3.60 -1.65
N TYR A 428 12.50 -2.60 -2.47
CA TYR A 428 13.81 -2.51 -3.11
C TYR A 428 14.93 -2.40 -2.09
N PHE A 429 14.80 -1.50 -1.10
CA PHE A 429 15.80 -1.35 -0.04
C PHE A 429 15.93 -2.62 0.79
N ALA A 430 14.84 -3.26 1.18
CA ALA A 430 14.86 -4.49 1.97
C ALA A 430 15.53 -5.66 1.24
N HIS A 431 15.52 -5.67 -0.11
CA HIS A 431 16.23 -6.65 -0.93
C HIS A 431 17.67 -6.23 -1.27
N ASN A 432 17.92 -4.92 -1.45
CA ASN A 432 19.19 -4.33 -1.87
C ASN A 432 19.62 -3.22 -0.91
N PRO A 433 19.78 -3.51 0.41
CA PRO A 433 20.11 -2.48 1.37
C PRO A 433 21.53 -1.91 1.13
N THR A 434 21.69 -0.64 1.44
CA THR A 434 22.99 0.07 1.37
C THR A 434 23.89 -0.20 2.57
N VAL A 435 23.41 -0.97 3.53
CA VAL A 435 24.15 -1.49 4.71
C VAL A 435 24.04 -3.02 4.72
N PRO A 436 24.94 -3.74 5.44
CA PRO A 436 24.81 -5.19 5.51
C PRO A 436 23.45 -5.63 6.05
N LYS A 437 22.76 -6.50 5.32
CA LYS A 437 21.38 -6.90 5.58
C LYS A 437 21.18 -7.50 6.98
N ASP A 438 22.12 -8.32 7.43
CA ASP A 438 22.12 -8.97 8.74
C ASP A 438 22.33 -8.00 9.91
N LYS A 439 22.75 -6.76 9.60
CA LYS A 439 22.95 -5.68 10.56
C LYS A 439 21.71 -4.82 10.77
N ILE A 440 20.69 -4.92 9.94
CA ILE A 440 19.41 -4.26 10.18
C ILE A 440 18.67 -5.02 11.28
N VAL A 441 18.51 -4.38 12.45
CA VAL A 441 17.99 -5.05 13.65
C VAL A 441 16.57 -4.66 14.01
N ALA A 442 16.10 -3.50 13.55
CA ALA A 442 14.74 -3.02 13.75
C ALA A 442 14.35 -2.04 12.65
N ASN A 443 13.05 -1.94 12.39
CA ASN A 443 12.47 -0.86 11.59
C ASN A 443 11.35 -0.17 12.39
N VAL A 444 11.31 1.18 12.30
CA VAL A 444 10.25 2.03 12.83
C VAL A 444 9.70 2.85 11.67
N ASN A 445 8.42 2.72 11.38
CA ASN A 445 7.78 3.37 10.23
C ASN A 445 6.85 4.51 10.65
N LEU A 446 6.96 5.63 9.95
CA LEU A 446 6.20 6.86 10.15
C LEU A 446 5.39 7.14 8.90
N ASP A 447 4.11 6.79 8.93
CA ASP A 447 3.24 6.94 7.78
C ASP A 447 1.87 7.44 8.23
N MET A 448 1.38 8.50 7.60
CA MET A 448 0.11 9.15 7.92
C MET A 448 -0.08 9.48 9.41
N PRO A 449 0.79 10.26 10.06
CA PRO A 449 0.49 10.72 11.42
C PRO A 449 -0.66 11.73 11.38
N VAL A 450 -1.90 11.25 11.60
CA VAL A 450 -3.10 12.10 11.59
C VAL A 450 -3.11 12.97 12.84
N ILE A 451 -2.62 14.21 12.72
CA ILE A 451 -2.49 15.17 13.83
C ILE A 451 -3.60 16.22 13.84
N THR A 452 -4.86 15.78 13.66
CA THR A 452 -6.03 16.65 13.69
C THR A 452 -6.78 16.64 15.03
N TYR A 453 -6.17 16.05 16.06
CA TYR A 453 -6.72 15.95 17.43
C TYR A 453 -5.59 15.82 18.44
N LYS A 454 -5.87 16.10 19.69
CA LYS A 454 -4.95 15.85 20.81
C LYS A 454 -4.97 14.36 21.14
N PHE A 455 -3.90 13.64 20.76
CA PHE A 455 -3.82 12.22 21.03
C PHE A 455 -3.34 11.95 22.47
N GLU A 456 -3.93 10.93 23.11
CA GLU A 456 -3.63 10.50 24.49
C GLU A 456 -2.74 9.26 24.50
N ASP A 457 -2.81 8.45 23.43
CA ASP A 457 -2.08 7.21 23.24
C ASP A 457 -1.50 7.12 21.84
N MET A 458 -0.65 6.13 21.62
CA MET A 458 -0.15 5.73 20.29
C MET A 458 -0.54 4.29 19.99
N ILE A 459 -0.78 4.00 18.72
CA ILE A 459 -0.87 2.64 18.22
C ILE A 459 0.47 2.30 17.56
N ALA A 460 1.05 1.17 18.00
CA ALA A 460 2.26 0.62 17.40
C ALA A 460 1.93 -0.74 16.77
N PHE A 461 1.55 -0.73 15.49
CA PHE A 461 1.27 -1.96 14.76
C PHE A 461 2.51 -2.83 14.72
N GLY A 462 2.38 -4.11 15.05
CA GLY A 462 3.48 -5.05 15.15
C GLY A 462 4.20 -5.10 16.51
N ALA A 463 3.95 -4.17 17.41
CA ALA A 463 4.59 -4.11 18.74
C ALA A 463 4.42 -5.41 19.54
N ALA A 464 3.22 -5.99 19.52
CA ALA A 464 2.92 -7.22 20.25
C ALA A 464 3.69 -8.46 19.76
N ARG A 465 4.31 -8.39 18.57
CA ARG A 465 4.96 -9.51 17.89
C ARG A 465 6.44 -9.69 18.22
N SER A 466 7.05 -8.69 18.82
CA SER A 466 8.49 -8.66 19.10
C SER A 466 8.79 -7.98 20.44
N THR A 467 10.06 -7.91 20.82
CA THR A 467 10.53 -7.16 22.01
C THR A 467 10.40 -5.65 21.85
N LEU A 468 10.09 -5.16 20.63
CA LEU A 468 9.83 -3.74 20.39
C LEU A 468 8.61 -3.25 21.19
N GLY A 469 7.62 -4.11 21.45
CA GLY A 469 6.43 -3.72 22.20
C GLY A 469 6.75 -3.19 23.60
N ASP A 470 7.64 -3.90 24.32
CA ASP A 470 8.05 -3.49 25.66
C ASP A 470 8.87 -2.19 25.63
N ILE A 471 9.68 -2.00 24.57
CA ILE A 471 10.46 -0.77 24.34
C ILE A 471 9.51 0.40 24.07
N VAL A 472 8.56 0.24 23.15
CA VAL A 472 7.57 1.27 22.82
C VAL A 472 6.83 1.71 24.10
N ALA A 473 6.33 0.76 24.88
CA ALA A 473 5.57 1.06 26.10
C ALA A 473 6.39 1.84 27.14
N ARG A 474 7.67 1.47 27.36
CA ARG A 474 8.55 2.19 28.28
C ARG A 474 8.90 3.59 27.75
N ALA A 475 9.27 3.68 26.48
CA ALA A 475 9.70 4.92 25.87
C ALA A 475 8.57 5.97 25.88
N THR A 476 7.38 5.61 25.40
CA THR A 476 6.23 6.54 25.33
C THR A 476 5.76 6.99 26.71
N ALA A 477 5.88 6.14 27.74
CA ALA A 477 5.55 6.52 29.11
C ALA A 477 6.42 7.69 29.62
N THR A 478 7.67 7.84 29.15
CA THR A 478 8.57 8.94 29.56
C THR A 478 8.08 10.31 29.09
N VAL A 479 7.26 10.34 28.04
CA VAL A 479 6.67 11.57 27.46
C VAL A 479 5.16 11.66 27.70
N GLY A 480 4.63 10.84 28.61
CA GLY A 480 3.22 10.88 29.01
C GLY A 480 2.25 10.42 27.90
N VAL A 481 2.67 9.47 27.05
CA VAL A 481 1.85 8.89 25.99
C VAL A 481 1.59 7.42 26.31
N GLY A 482 0.32 7.01 26.31
CA GLY A 482 -0.09 5.61 26.44
C GLY A 482 0.17 4.81 25.17
N VAL A 483 0.01 3.48 25.24
CA VAL A 483 0.03 2.58 24.08
C VAL A 483 -1.34 1.92 23.95
N GLY A 484 -2.02 2.23 22.85
CA GLY A 484 -3.29 1.62 22.48
C GLY A 484 -3.12 0.35 21.67
N THR A 485 -4.20 -0.41 21.55
CA THR A 485 -4.29 -1.57 20.66
C THR A 485 -4.90 -1.15 19.33
N ASP A 486 -4.62 -1.90 18.25
CA ASP A 486 -5.27 -1.70 16.96
C ASP A 486 -6.81 -1.84 17.10
N PRO A 487 -7.58 -0.77 16.90
CA PRO A 487 -9.04 -0.82 17.02
C PRO A 487 -9.73 -1.32 15.74
N MET A 488 -8.95 -1.61 14.66
CA MET A 488 -9.44 -2.00 13.34
C MET A 488 -8.63 -3.16 12.73
N PRO A 489 -8.45 -4.28 13.45
CA PRO A 489 -7.59 -5.36 12.98
C PRO A 489 -8.07 -5.98 11.65
N GLU A 490 -9.36 -5.81 11.34
CA GLU A 490 -9.92 -6.24 10.05
C GLU A 490 -9.41 -5.43 8.85
N GLN A 491 -8.81 -4.26 9.07
CA GLN A 491 -8.17 -3.44 8.03
C GLN A 491 -6.77 -3.95 7.67
N GLY A 492 -6.12 -4.69 8.57
CA GLY A 492 -4.81 -5.28 8.36
C GLY A 492 -3.71 -4.24 8.12
N PHE A 493 -3.71 -3.12 8.84
CA PHE A 493 -2.75 -2.02 8.64
C PHE A 493 -1.30 -2.46 8.76
N PHE A 494 -1.01 -3.44 9.62
CA PHE A 494 0.35 -3.99 9.77
C PHE A 494 0.99 -4.48 8.46
N VAL A 495 0.22 -4.90 7.46
CA VAL A 495 0.77 -5.41 6.18
C VAL A 495 0.62 -4.41 5.02
N ARG A 496 0.29 -3.13 5.32
CA ARG A 496 -0.11 -2.15 4.30
C ARG A 496 0.79 -0.94 4.19
N SER A 497 1.89 -0.87 4.96
CA SER A 497 2.88 0.20 4.86
C SER A 497 4.31 -0.36 4.85
N ASP A 498 5.29 0.47 4.63
CA ASP A 498 6.69 0.17 4.28
C ASP A 498 7.39 -0.79 5.25
N HIS A 499 7.10 -0.73 6.54
CA HIS A 499 7.67 -1.64 7.56
C HIS A 499 7.44 -3.11 7.21
N TYR A 500 6.35 -3.43 6.50
CA TYR A 500 6.05 -4.81 6.16
C TYR A 500 7.09 -5.43 5.23
N ARG A 501 7.78 -4.62 4.40
CA ARG A 501 8.88 -5.10 3.56
C ARG A 501 10.09 -5.54 4.37
N PHE A 502 10.35 -4.87 5.49
CA PHE A 502 11.36 -5.28 6.47
C PHE A 502 10.93 -6.53 7.23
N VAL A 503 9.67 -6.63 7.63
CA VAL A 503 9.08 -7.86 8.21
C VAL A 503 9.31 -9.06 7.29
N GLN A 504 9.08 -8.91 6.00
CA GLN A 504 9.30 -9.96 5.00
C GLN A 504 10.77 -10.39 4.87
N GLN A 505 11.71 -9.60 5.38
CA GLN A 505 13.13 -9.95 5.50
C GLN A 505 13.53 -10.41 6.92
N GLY A 506 12.56 -10.68 7.79
CA GLY A 506 12.77 -11.18 9.14
C GLY A 506 13.13 -10.11 10.17
N VAL A 507 13.07 -8.81 9.83
CA VAL A 507 13.38 -7.69 10.72
C VAL A 507 12.17 -7.37 11.60
N PRO A 508 12.31 -7.34 12.95
CA PRO A 508 11.27 -6.82 13.83
C PRO A 508 10.93 -5.38 13.49
N SER A 509 9.66 -5.07 13.30
CA SER A 509 9.23 -3.76 12.82
C SER A 509 7.98 -3.29 13.53
N VAL A 510 7.87 -1.97 13.71
CA VAL A 510 6.66 -1.29 14.20
C VAL A 510 6.27 -0.17 13.26
N PHE A 511 4.97 0.04 13.14
CA PHE A 511 4.38 1.16 12.44
C PHE A 511 3.59 2.01 13.44
N LEU A 512 3.93 3.29 13.54
CA LEU A 512 3.49 4.17 14.62
C LEU A 512 2.47 5.19 14.14
N TRP A 513 1.33 5.23 14.83
CA TRP A 513 0.27 6.23 14.65
C TRP A 513 -0.07 6.94 15.96
N PRO A 514 -0.53 8.22 15.91
CA PRO A 514 -1.31 8.78 17.00
C PRO A 514 -2.48 7.86 17.33
N GLY A 515 -2.72 7.61 18.61
CA GLY A 515 -3.72 6.63 19.06
C GLY A 515 -5.15 7.09 18.84
N MET A 516 -6.08 6.19 19.02
CA MET A 516 -7.49 6.41 18.74
C MET A 516 -8.35 6.53 20.01
N ALA A 517 -7.73 6.74 21.16
CA ALA A 517 -8.46 7.04 22.40
C ALA A 517 -9.21 8.38 22.29
N GLY A 518 -10.24 8.57 23.11
CA GLY A 518 -11.05 9.78 23.11
C GLY A 518 -11.71 10.07 21.77
N VAL A 519 -11.42 11.23 21.20
CA VAL A 519 -11.92 11.67 19.88
C VAL A 519 -11.10 11.13 18.69
N GLY A 520 -10.02 10.41 18.96
CA GLY A 520 -9.06 9.99 17.94
C GLY A 520 -9.68 9.11 16.87
N ARG A 521 -10.55 8.16 17.24
CA ARG A 521 -11.23 7.30 16.28
C ARG A 521 -12.09 8.10 15.31
N GLU A 522 -12.87 9.04 15.78
CA GLU A 522 -13.73 9.88 14.93
C GLU A 522 -12.89 10.76 13.99
N ALA A 523 -11.83 11.37 14.51
CA ALA A 523 -10.92 12.20 13.72
C ALA A 523 -10.24 11.39 12.62
N PHE A 524 -9.78 10.16 12.94
CA PHE A 524 -9.17 9.27 11.97
C PHE A 524 -10.15 8.80 10.90
N ASP A 525 -11.35 8.35 11.27
CA ASP A 525 -12.39 7.94 10.32
C ASP A 525 -12.78 9.12 9.41
N ARG A 526 -12.84 10.34 9.94
CA ARG A 526 -13.09 11.56 9.15
C ARG A 526 -11.97 11.80 8.13
N PHE A 527 -10.71 11.72 8.54
CA PHE A 527 -9.58 11.84 7.63
C PHE A 527 -9.67 10.81 6.50
N LEU A 528 -9.83 9.52 6.81
CA LEU A 528 -9.94 8.45 5.82
C LEU A 528 -11.10 8.65 4.83
N THR A 529 -12.20 9.22 5.27
CA THR A 529 -13.40 9.39 4.42
C THR A 529 -13.39 10.68 3.61
N THR A 530 -12.69 11.72 4.05
CA THR A 530 -12.77 13.05 3.45
C THR A 530 -11.49 13.56 2.82
N ARG A 531 -10.31 13.05 3.23
CA ARG A 531 -9.00 13.58 2.81
C ARG A 531 -8.04 12.54 2.24
N TYR A 532 -8.03 11.33 2.77
CA TYR A 532 -7.10 10.27 2.36
C TYR A 532 -7.19 10.00 0.85
N HIS A 533 -6.06 10.14 0.14
CA HIS A 533 -5.93 10.07 -1.32
C HIS A 533 -6.90 11.00 -2.07
N ARG A 534 -7.00 12.24 -1.60
CA ARG A 534 -7.83 13.29 -2.21
C ARG A 534 -7.04 14.60 -2.31
N ALA A 535 -7.44 15.47 -3.24
CA ALA A 535 -6.90 16.83 -3.35
C ALA A 535 -7.06 17.64 -2.05
N SER A 536 -8.04 17.30 -1.21
CA SER A 536 -8.28 17.96 0.08
C SER A 536 -7.30 17.61 1.21
N ASP A 537 -6.31 16.72 0.98
CA ASP A 537 -5.21 16.50 1.94
C ASP A 537 -4.11 17.57 1.74
N GLU A 538 -4.41 18.77 2.22
CA GLU A 538 -3.61 19.97 2.05
C GLU A 538 -3.18 20.58 3.37
N ILE A 539 -2.12 21.41 3.30
CA ILE A 539 -1.64 22.20 4.44
C ILE A 539 -2.65 23.26 4.91
N THR A 540 -3.56 23.68 4.04
CA THR A 540 -4.66 24.61 4.35
C THR A 540 -5.72 24.02 5.26
N ASN A 541 -5.65 22.71 5.57
CA ASN A 541 -6.57 22.05 6.49
C ASN A 541 -6.55 22.73 7.88
N PRO A 542 -7.65 23.37 8.32
CA PRO A 542 -7.70 24.10 9.59
C PRO A 542 -7.64 23.19 10.82
N GLU A 543 -7.83 21.88 10.64
CA GLU A 543 -7.81 20.91 11.75
C GLU A 543 -6.39 20.47 12.13
N ILE A 544 -5.34 20.83 11.36
CA ILE A 544 -3.97 20.43 11.68
C ILE A 544 -3.50 21.08 12.99
N LEU A 545 -3.11 20.27 13.94
CA LEU A 545 -2.56 20.67 15.25
C LEU A 545 -1.05 20.44 15.26
N TRP A 546 -0.26 21.47 14.99
CA TRP A 546 1.18 21.40 14.86
C TRP A 546 1.87 20.99 16.16
N ASP A 547 1.34 21.39 17.31
CA ASP A 547 1.78 20.95 18.63
C ASP A 547 1.69 19.41 18.81
N GLN A 548 0.66 18.79 18.21
CA GLN A 548 0.54 17.33 18.20
C GLN A 548 1.54 16.67 17.26
N GLY A 549 1.92 17.34 16.18
CA GLY A 549 3.02 16.90 15.33
C GLY A 549 4.35 16.89 16.09
N VAL A 550 4.67 17.95 16.82
CA VAL A 550 5.86 18.02 17.66
C VAL A 550 5.84 16.94 18.75
N ARG A 551 4.67 16.70 19.36
CA ARG A 551 4.50 15.62 20.36
C ARG A 551 4.67 14.24 19.75
N PHE A 552 4.21 14.03 18.49
CA PHE A 552 4.43 12.77 17.76
C PHE A 552 5.92 12.53 17.49
N ILE A 553 6.65 13.56 17.05
CA ILE A 553 8.12 13.48 16.86
C ILE A 553 8.81 13.12 18.16
N GLU A 554 8.41 13.72 19.29
CA GLU A 554 8.99 13.41 20.61
C GLU A 554 8.81 11.94 20.98
N ALA A 555 7.60 11.42 20.82
CA ALA A 555 7.29 10.03 21.11
C ALA A 555 8.09 9.07 20.22
N ASN A 556 8.22 9.37 18.91
CA ASN A 556 9.03 8.56 17.99
C ASN A 556 10.51 8.60 18.34
N TYR A 557 11.04 9.79 18.63
CA TYR A 557 12.43 9.95 19.03
C TYR A 557 12.80 9.11 20.26
N VAL A 558 11.98 9.13 21.34
CA VAL A 558 12.27 8.34 22.54
C VAL A 558 12.19 6.83 22.26
N ILE A 559 11.30 6.40 21.38
CA ILE A 559 11.22 5.00 20.92
C ILE A 559 12.49 4.60 20.17
N ALA A 560 12.84 5.36 19.12
CA ALA A 560 14.01 5.06 18.30
C ALA A 560 15.30 5.12 19.14
N ARG A 561 15.39 6.07 20.07
CA ARG A 561 16.50 6.23 20.99
C ARG A 561 16.65 5.03 21.91
N GLU A 562 15.55 4.54 22.51
CA GLU A 562 15.59 3.38 23.39
C GLU A 562 15.95 2.10 22.61
N ILE A 563 15.46 1.92 21.39
CA ILE A 563 15.86 0.80 20.52
C ILE A 563 17.37 0.87 20.22
N ALA A 564 17.88 2.06 19.88
CA ALA A 564 19.28 2.25 19.52
C ALA A 564 20.21 2.06 20.72
N ASP A 565 19.77 2.42 21.93
CA ASP A 565 20.58 2.36 23.15
C ASP A 565 20.41 1.05 23.97
N ALA A 566 19.46 0.19 23.61
CA ALA A 566 19.21 -1.07 24.31
C ALA A 566 20.41 -2.03 24.26
N ASP A 567 20.70 -2.76 25.36
CA ASP A 567 21.73 -3.79 25.37
C ASP A 567 21.38 -4.96 24.44
N ALA A 568 20.14 -5.43 24.53
CA ALA A 568 19.68 -6.57 23.77
C ALA A 568 19.31 -6.17 22.31
N ARG A 569 19.64 -7.04 21.36
CA ARG A 569 19.16 -6.94 20.00
C ARG A 569 17.63 -7.16 19.98
N PRO A 570 16.85 -6.32 19.27
CA PRO A 570 15.43 -6.57 19.05
C PRO A 570 15.19 -7.97 18.47
N ALA A 571 14.19 -8.67 19.00
CA ALA A 571 13.90 -10.06 18.65
C ALA A 571 12.41 -10.29 18.49
N TRP A 572 12.01 -11.15 17.56
CA TRP A 572 10.65 -11.68 17.49
C TRP A 572 10.31 -12.49 18.73
N LYS A 573 9.06 -12.48 19.12
CA LYS A 573 8.58 -13.41 20.14
C LYS A 573 8.61 -14.83 19.59
N LYS A 574 8.99 -15.78 20.44
CA LYS A 574 9.05 -17.20 20.06
C LYS A 574 7.68 -17.67 19.57
N GLY A 575 7.67 -18.27 18.38
CA GLY A 575 6.44 -18.77 17.75
C GLY A 575 5.57 -17.71 17.07
N ASP A 576 6.01 -16.44 17.03
CA ASP A 576 5.29 -15.44 16.24
C ASP A 576 5.14 -15.87 14.79
N PHE A 577 3.99 -15.58 14.21
CA PHE A 577 3.66 -16.00 12.84
C PHE A 577 4.63 -15.45 11.80
N PHE A 578 4.80 -14.13 11.74
CA PHE A 578 5.67 -13.49 10.74
C PHE A 578 7.14 -13.75 11.04
N GLY A 579 7.54 -13.67 12.32
CA GLY A 579 8.89 -14.01 12.73
C GLY A 579 9.29 -15.43 12.33
N THR A 580 8.40 -16.40 12.50
CA THR A 580 8.63 -17.80 12.09
C THR A 580 8.63 -17.96 10.58
N LEU A 581 7.68 -17.34 9.88
CA LEU A 581 7.53 -17.42 8.42
C LEU A 581 8.78 -16.88 7.70
N TYR A 582 9.33 -15.78 8.19
CA TYR A 582 10.46 -15.09 7.55
C TYR A 582 11.80 -15.33 8.25
N ASN A 583 11.89 -16.36 9.09
CA ASN A 583 13.13 -16.74 9.81
C ASN A 583 13.76 -15.60 10.62
N GLY A 584 12.92 -14.75 11.22
CA GLY A 584 13.35 -13.62 12.01
C GLY A 584 14.10 -14.04 13.29
N TYR A 585 15.01 -13.18 13.73
CA TYR A 585 15.82 -13.40 14.93
C TYR A 585 14.95 -13.55 16.18
N GLY A 586 15.15 -14.63 16.95
CA GLY A 586 14.41 -14.94 18.18
C GLY A 586 13.08 -15.68 17.99
N ALA A 587 12.58 -15.82 16.78
CA ALA A 587 11.26 -16.44 16.53
C ALA A 587 11.22 -17.97 16.74
N LYS A 588 12.36 -18.67 16.70
CA LYS A 588 12.49 -20.13 16.86
C LYS A 588 12.91 -20.53 18.28
#